data_a6f983108c5d7ff72c61027a6eb20452
#
_entry.id   a6f983108c5d7ff72c61027a6eb20452
#
_cell.length_a   1.000
_cell.length_b   1.000
_cell.length_c   1.000
_cell.angle_alpha   90.00
_cell.angle_beta   90.00
_cell.angle_gamma   90.00
#
_symmetry.space_group_name_H-M   'P 1'
#
loop_
_entity.id
_entity.type
_entity.pdbx_description
1 polymer ?
#
loop_
_entity_poly.entity_id
_entity_poly.type
_entity_poly.pdbx_seq_one_letter_code
_entity_poly.pdbx_strand_id
1 'polypeptide(L)'
;MISKQQKPIKSGFHAKTNADEIIKGVDLSNKVAIVTGGYSGIGLETTRELINAGAKVIIPAKRVEIASKNLEGIVSKEDIIEMDLGNLNSVKNFTDGFKENFNKLDLLINNAGIMACPETRIGNKWESQFAVNHIGHFLLTKELMNTMAENDGARFVSLSSS
;
A
#
# COMPACT_ATOMS: atom_id res chain seq x y z
N MET A 1 13.91 2.71 -22.70
CA MET A 1 15.22 2.00 -22.57
C MET A 1 15.36 1.58 -21.11
N ILE A 2 15.44 0.28 -20.83
CA ILE A 2 15.73 -0.22 -19.49
C ILE A 2 17.16 0.17 -19.15
N SER A 3 17.36 0.83 -18.02
CA SER A 3 18.71 1.20 -17.56
C SER A 3 19.58 -0.05 -17.43
N LYS A 4 20.87 0.04 -17.80
CA LYS A 4 21.84 -1.06 -17.59
C LYS A 4 21.98 -1.48 -16.13
N GLN A 5 21.50 -0.64 -15.20
CA GLN A 5 21.48 -0.92 -13.76
C GLN A 5 20.25 -1.71 -13.30
N GLN A 6 19.18 -1.75 -14.12
CA GLN A 6 17.98 -2.54 -13.83
C GLN A 6 18.17 -3.97 -14.34
N LYS A 7 18.43 -4.88 -13.42
CA LYS A 7 18.58 -6.31 -13.72
C LYS A 7 17.52 -7.10 -12.92
N PRO A 8 16.98 -8.19 -13.50
CA PRO A 8 16.11 -9.10 -12.74
C PRO A 8 16.83 -9.61 -11.49
N ILE A 9 16.12 -9.59 -10.36
CA ILE A 9 16.61 -10.20 -9.13
C ILE A 9 16.45 -11.71 -9.28
N LYS A 10 17.54 -12.45 -9.18
CA LYS A 10 17.52 -13.93 -9.16
C LYS A 10 17.10 -14.40 -7.76
N SER A 11 15.82 -14.31 -7.46
CA SER A 11 15.26 -14.69 -6.14
C SER A 11 15.05 -16.19 -5.97
N GLY A 12 15.04 -16.96 -7.07
CA GLY A 12 14.61 -18.35 -7.07
C GLY A 12 13.09 -18.54 -7.15
N PHE A 13 12.31 -17.46 -6.97
CA PHE A 13 10.85 -17.48 -7.08
C PHE A 13 10.38 -17.32 -8.53
N HIS A 14 9.18 -17.82 -8.81
CA HIS A 14 8.57 -17.80 -10.16
C HIS A 14 7.06 -17.49 -10.07
N ALA A 15 6.40 -17.34 -11.21
CA ALA A 15 5.00 -16.93 -11.29
C ALA A 15 3.97 -17.84 -10.58
N LYS A 16 4.37 -19.04 -10.15
CA LYS A 16 3.52 -19.99 -9.39
C LYS A 16 3.93 -20.08 -7.92
N THR A 17 4.93 -19.33 -7.48
CA THR A 17 5.35 -19.31 -6.09
C THR A 17 4.30 -18.58 -5.25
N ASN A 18 3.83 -19.21 -4.18
CA ASN A 18 2.85 -18.62 -3.27
C ASN A 18 3.49 -17.58 -2.34
N ALA A 19 2.68 -16.66 -1.83
CA ALA A 19 3.15 -15.57 -0.97
C ALA A 19 3.75 -16.08 0.36
N ASP A 20 3.18 -17.12 0.94
CA ASP A 20 3.67 -17.79 2.15
C ASP A 20 5.06 -18.41 1.97
N GLU A 21 5.35 -18.95 0.78
CA GLU A 21 6.67 -19.46 0.44
C GLU A 21 7.72 -18.32 0.38
N ILE A 22 7.32 -17.16 -0.15
CA ILE A 22 8.19 -15.99 -0.31
C ILE A 22 8.55 -15.38 1.05
N ILE A 23 7.59 -15.27 1.96
CA ILE A 23 7.77 -14.63 3.27
C ILE A 23 8.38 -15.56 4.31
N LYS A 24 8.49 -16.85 4.00
CA LYS A 24 8.95 -17.88 4.94
C LYS A 24 10.31 -17.54 5.56
N GLY A 25 10.35 -17.47 6.88
CA GLY A 25 11.56 -17.15 7.64
C GLY A 25 11.91 -15.66 7.69
N VAL A 26 11.07 -14.80 7.13
CA VAL A 26 11.19 -13.33 7.28
C VAL A 26 10.52 -12.93 8.59
N ASP A 27 11.24 -12.22 9.45
CA ASP A 27 10.71 -11.59 10.66
C ASP A 27 10.48 -10.10 10.42
N LEU A 28 9.22 -9.68 10.48
CA LEU A 28 8.79 -8.29 10.37
C LEU A 28 8.28 -7.73 11.72
N SER A 29 8.62 -8.37 12.82
CA SER A 29 8.30 -7.85 14.15
C SER A 29 8.82 -6.42 14.31
N ASN A 30 7.98 -5.56 14.87
CA ASN A 30 8.24 -4.12 15.01
C ASN A 30 8.35 -3.33 13.69
N LYS A 31 7.97 -3.91 12.56
CA LYS A 31 7.84 -3.19 11.28
C LYS A 31 6.43 -2.63 11.13
N VAL A 32 6.34 -1.42 10.59
CA VAL A 32 5.07 -0.75 10.26
C VAL A 32 4.93 -0.69 8.75
N ALA A 33 3.81 -1.17 8.24
CA ALA A 33 3.49 -1.20 6.82
C ALA A 33 2.20 -0.43 6.52
N ILE A 34 2.13 0.21 5.35
CA ILE A 34 0.90 0.71 4.75
C ILE A 34 0.67 -0.08 3.45
N VAL A 35 -0.52 -0.64 3.27
CA VAL A 35 -0.91 -1.34 2.04
C VAL A 35 -2.18 -0.72 1.48
N THR A 36 -2.06 0.06 0.39
CA THR A 36 -3.26 0.60 -0.29
C THR A 36 -4.00 -0.53 -1.00
N GLY A 37 -5.33 -0.55 -0.87
CA GLY A 37 -6.14 -1.65 -1.39
C GLY A 37 -5.88 -3.01 -0.73
N GLY A 38 -5.32 -3.01 0.48
CA GLY A 38 -4.93 -4.20 1.25
C GLY A 38 -6.08 -5.06 1.76
N TYR A 39 -7.32 -4.77 1.38
CA TYR A 39 -8.52 -5.49 1.81
C TYR A 39 -9.18 -6.32 0.70
N SER A 40 -8.55 -6.45 -0.47
CA SER A 40 -9.07 -7.25 -1.58
C SER A 40 -7.98 -7.72 -2.53
N GLY A 41 -8.23 -8.81 -3.26
CA GLY A 41 -7.35 -9.32 -4.30
C GLY A 41 -5.91 -9.54 -3.82
N ILE A 42 -4.93 -9.13 -4.63
CA ILE A 42 -3.49 -9.26 -4.32
C ILE A 42 -3.13 -8.52 -3.03
N GLY A 43 -3.73 -7.34 -2.80
CA GLY A 43 -3.47 -6.56 -1.59
C GLY A 43 -3.89 -7.30 -0.31
N LEU A 44 -4.98 -8.06 -0.33
CA LEU A 44 -5.42 -8.86 0.83
C LEU A 44 -4.41 -9.94 1.18
N GLU A 45 -3.90 -10.67 0.19
CA GLU A 45 -2.88 -11.69 0.44
C GLU A 45 -1.57 -11.05 0.92
N THR A 46 -1.17 -9.92 0.32
CA THR A 46 -0.02 -9.14 0.81
C THR A 46 -0.19 -8.73 2.27
N THR A 47 -1.38 -8.22 2.64
CA THR A 47 -1.69 -7.83 4.03
C THR A 47 -1.60 -9.02 4.97
N ARG A 48 -2.18 -10.16 4.59
CA ARG A 48 -2.17 -11.39 5.38
C ARG A 48 -0.75 -11.85 5.68
N GLU A 49 0.08 -11.91 4.65
CA GLU A 49 1.45 -12.41 4.80
C GLU A 49 2.35 -11.46 5.58
N LEU A 50 2.19 -10.16 5.43
CA LEU A 50 2.91 -9.19 6.26
C LEU A 50 2.55 -9.32 7.75
N ILE A 51 1.27 -9.54 8.06
CA ILE A 51 0.81 -9.76 9.44
C ILE A 51 1.33 -11.09 9.97
N ASN A 52 1.27 -12.17 9.18
CA ASN A 52 1.80 -13.47 9.56
C ASN A 52 3.31 -13.40 9.88
N ALA A 53 4.05 -12.52 9.18
CA ALA A 53 5.46 -12.25 9.46
C ALA A 53 5.70 -11.30 10.65
N GLY A 54 4.66 -10.80 11.31
CA GLY A 54 4.74 -9.97 12.51
C GLY A 54 4.65 -8.45 12.30
N ALA A 55 4.38 -7.98 11.08
CA ALA A 55 4.24 -6.55 10.82
C ALA A 55 2.93 -5.96 11.38
N LYS A 56 2.99 -4.73 11.85
CA LYS A 56 1.83 -3.86 12.04
C LYS A 56 1.42 -3.31 10.67
N VAL A 57 0.20 -3.63 10.21
CA VAL A 57 -0.25 -3.22 8.88
C VAL A 57 -1.42 -2.25 8.98
N ILE A 58 -1.26 -1.06 8.41
CA ILE A 58 -2.28 -0.03 8.30
C ILE A 58 -2.91 -0.09 6.91
N ILE A 59 -4.24 -0.14 6.87
CA ILE A 59 -5.02 -0.27 5.64
C ILE A 59 -5.82 1.01 5.37
N PRO A 60 -5.33 1.89 4.48
CA PRO A 60 -6.16 2.98 4.01
C PRO A 60 -7.27 2.45 3.08
N ALA A 61 -8.51 2.83 3.37
CA ALA A 61 -9.67 2.34 2.65
C ALA A 61 -10.68 3.46 2.35
N LYS A 62 -11.14 3.55 1.11
CA LYS A 62 -12.23 4.48 0.73
C LYS A 62 -13.58 4.08 1.37
N ARG A 63 -13.80 2.79 1.57
CA ARG A 63 -15.00 2.21 2.17
C ARG A 63 -14.61 1.34 3.35
N VAL A 64 -14.52 1.97 4.52
CA VAL A 64 -14.03 1.35 5.75
C VAL A 64 -14.87 0.14 6.15
N GLU A 65 -16.22 0.19 5.96
CA GLU A 65 -17.11 -0.91 6.32
C GLU A 65 -16.83 -2.17 5.49
N ILE A 66 -16.56 -2.00 4.19
CA ILE A 66 -16.21 -3.13 3.30
C ILE A 66 -14.84 -3.68 3.67
N ALA A 67 -13.87 -2.80 3.91
CA ALA A 67 -12.54 -3.21 4.33
C ALA A 67 -12.58 -3.96 5.67
N SER A 68 -13.32 -3.45 6.65
CA SER A 68 -13.49 -4.09 7.97
C SER A 68 -14.12 -5.48 7.86
N LYS A 69 -15.12 -5.65 6.99
CA LYS A 69 -15.71 -6.95 6.74
C LYS A 69 -14.72 -7.95 6.12
N ASN A 70 -13.97 -7.50 5.12
CA ASN A 70 -13.03 -8.37 4.40
C ASN A 70 -11.79 -8.74 5.23
N LEU A 71 -11.45 -7.91 6.21
CA LEU A 71 -10.29 -8.05 7.08
C LEU A 71 -10.65 -8.54 8.49
N GLU A 72 -11.90 -9.00 8.69
CA GLU A 72 -12.34 -9.51 9.98
C GLU A 72 -11.46 -10.67 10.44
N GLY A 73 -10.94 -10.58 11.66
CA GLY A 73 -9.99 -11.55 12.22
C GLY A 73 -8.56 -11.48 11.67
N ILE A 74 -8.26 -10.55 10.75
CA ILE A 74 -6.92 -10.35 10.17
C ILE A 74 -6.30 -9.05 10.65
N VAL A 75 -7.04 -7.94 10.55
CA VAL A 75 -6.58 -6.59 10.92
C VAL A 75 -7.49 -6.01 11.98
N SER A 76 -6.91 -5.34 12.98
CA SER A 76 -7.67 -4.58 13.98
C SER A 76 -8.45 -3.44 13.30
N LYS A 77 -9.65 -3.14 13.82
CA LYS A 77 -10.50 -2.11 13.21
C LYS A 77 -9.86 -0.72 13.25
N GLU A 78 -9.08 -0.42 14.28
CA GLU A 78 -8.31 0.83 14.42
C GLU A 78 -7.21 1.00 13.37
N ASP A 79 -6.79 -0.06 12.72
CA ASP A 79 -5.78 -0.06 11.65
C ASP A 79 -6.37 0.11 10.25
N ILE A 80 -7.69 0.15 10.15
CA ILE A 80 -8.43 0.41 8.91
C ILE A 80 -8.87 1.86 8.94
N ILE A 81 -8.19 2.71 8.19
CA ILE A 81 -8.34 4.17 8.26
C ILE A 81 -8.94 4.68 6.93
N GLU A 82 -9.88 5.62 7.02
CA GLU A 82 -10.49 6.21 5.84
C GLU A 82 -9.47 6.96 4.99
N MET A 83 -9.39 6.62 3.69
CA MET A 83 -8.63 7.37 2.69
C MET A 83 -9.18 7.09 1.29
N ASP A 84 -9.48 8.17 0.55
CA ASP A 84 -9.80 8.11 -0.89
C ASP A 84 -8.62 8.65 -1.71
N LEU A 85 -7.94 7.78 -2.45
CA LEU A 85 -6.85 8.16 -3.36
C LEU A 85 -7.28 9.15 -4.47
N GLY A 86 -8.57 9.17 -4.81
CA GLY A 86 -9.12 10.16 -5.75
C GLY A 86 -9.35 11.55 -5.15
N ASN A 87 -9.17 11.70 -3.84
CA ASN A 87 -9.33 12.95 -3.11
C ASN A 87 -8.04 13.32 -2.37
N LEU A 88 -7.30 14.29 -2.89
CA LEU A 88 -5.99 14.67 -2.33
C LEU A 88 -6.07 15.22 -0.89
N ASN A 89 -7.19 15.83 -0.50
CA ASN A 89 -7.39 16.24 0.90
C ASN A 89 -7.55 15.03 1.81
N SER A 90 -8.26 13.99 1.35
CA SER A 90 -8.36 12.73 2.10
C SER A 90 -7.00 12.05 2.27
N VAL A 91 -6.17 12.07 1.22
CA VAL A 91 -4.78 11.54 1.32
C VAL A 91 -3.97 12.33 2.34
N LYS A 92 -4.06 13.67 2.34
CA LYS A 92 -3.36 14.51 3.32
C LYS A 92 -3.83 14.24 4.74
N ASN A 93 -5.13 14.21 4.98
CA ASN A 93 -5.70 13.92 6.30
C ASN A 93 -5.21 12.57 6.83
N PHE A 94 -5.19 11.55 5.97
CA PHE A 94 -4.64 10.24 6.32
C PHE A 94 -3.15 10.32 6.70
N THR A 95 -2.33 11.00 5.89
CA THR A 95 -0.88 11.08 6.15
C THR A 95 -0.57 11.89 7.39
N ASP A 96 -1.32 12.94 7.69
CA ASP A 96 -1.16 13.73 8.89
C ASP A 96 -1.54 12.93 10.13
N GLY A 97 -2.70 12.26 10.13
CA GLY A 97 -3.09 11.36 11.21
C GLY A 97 -2.13 10.17 11.39
N PHE A 98 -1.56 9.66 10.30
CA PHE A 98 -0.53 8.62 10.39
C PHE A 98 0.72 9.15 11.11
N LYS A 99 1.24 10.32 10.75
CA LYS A 99 2.43 10.95 11.37
C LYS A 99 2.22 11.31 12.85
N GLU A 100 0.99 11.59 13.25
CA GLU A 100 0.65 11.84 14.67
C GLU A 100 0.71 10.57 15.54
N ASN A 101 0.38 9.41 14.94
CA ASN A 101 0.28 8.14 15.67
C ASN A 101 1.49 7.21 15.47
N PHE A 102 2.27 7.41 14.42
CA PHE A 102 3.42 6.58 14.08
C PHE A 102 4.64 7.44 13.76
N ASN A 103 5.74 7.14 14.40
CA ASN A 103 7.02 7.84 14.20
C ASN A 103 7.89 7.22 13.08
N LYS A 104 7.45 6.11 12.50
CA LYS A 104 8.17 5.42 11.42
C LYS A 104 7.23 4.72 10.47
N LEU A 105 7.70 4.54 9.23
CA LEU A 105 7.09 3.70 8.20
C LEU A 105 8.18 2.85 7.56
N ASP A 106 8.11 1.53 7.73
CA ASP A 106 9.10 0.60 7.17
C ASP A 106 8.75 0.16 5.75
N LEU A 107 7.45 -0.05 5.46
CA LEU A 107 6.98 -0.56 4.17
C LEU A 107 5.80 0.29 3.66
N LEU A 108 5.94 0.90 2.48
CA LEU A 108 4.84 1.54 1.76
C LEU A 108 4.56 0.75 0.49
N ILE A 109 3.38 0.12 0.42
CA ILE A 109 2.97 -0.70 -0.72
C ILE A 109 1.79 -0.04 -1.41
N ASN A 110 2.07 0.65 -2.52
CA ASN A 110 1.10 1.26 -3.41
C ASN A 110 0.54 0.19 -4.34
N ASN A 111 -0.49 -0.52 -3.85
CA ASN A 111 -1.11 -1.65 -4.55
C ASN A 111 -2.49 -1.32 -5.11
N ALA A 112 -3.23 -0.38 -4.50
CA ALA A 112 -4.56 -0.03 -4.97
C ALA A 112 -4.57 0.42 -6.43
N GLY A 113 -5.62 0.06 -7.15
CA GLY A 113 -5.82 0.50 -8.51
C GLY A 113 -7.25 0.26 -8.98
N ILE A 114 -7.69 1.08 -9.91
CA ILE A 114 -8.92 0.90 -10.67
C ILE A 114 -8.59 0.78 -12.15
N MET A 115 -9.34 -0.05 -12.88
CA MET A 115 -9.10 -0.30 -14.28
C MET A 115 -10.42 -0.49 -15.04
N ALA A 116 -10.42 -0.11 -16.31
CA ALA A 116 -11.58 -0.27 -17.21
C ALA A 116 -12.87 0.38 -16.69
N CYS A 117 -12.74 1.47 -15.94
CA CYS A 117 -13.87 2.26 -15.48
C CYS A 117 -14.41 3.14 -16.62
N PRO A 118 -15.71 3.47 -16.63
CA PRO A 118 -16.22 4.54 -17.48
C PRO A 118 -15.42 5.82 -17.30
N GLU A 119 -15.23 6.59 -18.38
CA GLU A 119 -14.52 7.86 -18.30
C GLU A 119 -15.22 8.78 -17.28
N THR A 120 -14.51 9.10 -16.22
CA THR A 120 -14.98 9.97 -15.14
C THR A 120 -13.87 10.97 -14.79
N ARG A 121 -14.24 12.20 -14.53
CA ARG A 121 -13.32 13.25 -14.11
C ARG A 121 -13.51 13.53 -12.61
N ILE A 122 -12.42 13.56 -11.86
CA ILE A 122 -12.42 13.80 -10.41
C ILE A 122 -11.36 14.83 -10.04
N GLY A 123 -11.50 15.44 -8.86
CA GLY A 123 -10.58 16.45 -8.37
C GLY A 123 -10.44 17.62 -9.36
N ASN A 124 -9.23 17.90 -9.81
CA ASN A 124 -8.92 18.97 -10.78
C ASN A 124 -9.21 18.55 -12.24
N LYS A 125 -10.31 17.83 -12.46
CA LYS A 125 -10.73 17.28 -13.76
C LYS A 125 -9.77 16.24 -14.33
N TRP A 126 -9.00 15.56 -13.49
CA TRP A 126 -8.18 14.43 -13.91
C TRP A 126 -9.06 13.23 -14.28
N GLU A 127 -8.61 12.43 -15.24
CA GLU A 127 -9.22 11.14 -15.49
C GLU A 127 -9.08 10.26 -14.23
N SER A 128 -10.14 9.51 -13.89
CA SER A 128 -10.26 8.84 -12.60
C SER A 128 -9.19 7.78 -12.35
N GLN A 129 -8.80 6.99 -13.36
CA GLN A 129 -7.75 5.98 -13.22
C GLN A 129 -6.40 6.65 -13.00
N PHE A 130 -6.09 7.72 -13.74
CA PHE A 130 -4.87 8.49 -13.54
C PHE A 130 -4.84 9.15 -12.16
N ALA A 131 -5.97 9.72 -11.73
CA ALA A 131 -6.05 10.35 -10.41
C ALA A 131 -5.82 9.35 -9.26
N VAL A 132 -6.47 8.19 -9.30
CA VAL A 132 -6.38 7.17 -8.25
C VAL A 132 -5.05 6.42 -8.32
N ASN A 133 -4.71 5.88 -9.50
CA ASN A 133 -3.57 4.97 -9.63
C ASN A 133 -2.22 5.69 -9.57
N HIS A 134 -2.19 6.97 -9.97
CA HIS A 134 -0.94 7.74 -10.04
C HIS A 134 -0.91 8.93 -9.10
N ILE A 135 -1.78 9.92 -9.26
CA ILE A 135 -1.69 11.19 -8.52
C ILE A 135 -1.87 10.98 -7.01
N GLY A 136 -2.87 10.18 -6.61
CA GLY A 136 -3.11 9.87 -5.19
C GLY A 136 -1.93 9.17 -4.54
N HIS A 137 -1.38 8.14 -5.21
CA HIS A 137 -0.20 7.42 -4.72
C HIS A 137 1.06 8.30 -4.71
N PHE A 138 1.23 9.16 -5.71
CA PHE A 138 2.33 10.11 -5.73
C PHE A 138 2.29 11.04 -4.50
N LEU A 139 1.10 11.60 -4.19
CA LEU A 139 0.95 12.46 -3.02
C LEU A 139 1.19 11.66 -1.73
N LEU A 140 0.59 10.47 -1.58
CA LEU A 140 0.77 9.60 -0.42
C LEU A 140 2.26 9.33 -0.17
N THR A 141 2.99 8.94 -1.22
CA THR A 141 4.43 8.68 -1.13
C THR A 141 5.20 9.93 -0.75
N LYS A 142 4.92 11.07 -1.39
CA LYS A 142 5.58 12.35 -1.11
C LYS A 142 5.41 12.77 0.35
N GLU A 143 4.19 12.67 0.88
CA GLU A 143 3.88 13.09 2.25
C GLU A 143 4.53 12.16 3.30
N LEU A 144 4.75 10.88 2.99
CA LEU A 144 5.32 9.90 3.91
C LEU A 144 6.82 9.68 3.71
N MET A 145 7.43 10.28 2.68
CA MET A 145 8.84 10.03 2.33
C MET A 145 9.80 10.30 3.49
N ASN A 146 9.62 11.38 4.22
CA ASN A 146 10.50 11.71 5.35
C ASN A 146 10.36 10.69 6.49
N THR A 147 9.14 10.25 6.79
CA THR A 147 8.88 9.22 7.80
C THR A 147 9.55 7.88 7.43
N MET A 148 9.68 7.59 6.14
CA MET A 148 10.41 6.42 5.64
C MET A 148 11.93 6.65 5.65
N ALA A 149 12.41 7.83 5.26
CA ALA A 149 13.83 8.14 5.14
C ALA A 149 14.56 8.14 6.49
N GLU A 150 13.87 8.46 7.56
CA GLU A 150 14.40 8.43 8.93
C GLU A 150 14.57 7.00 9.47
N ASN A 151 14.10 6.00 8.71
CA ASN A 151 14.06 4.61 9.13
C ASN A 151 14.99 3.76 8.25
N ASP A 152 16.09 3.31 8.81
CA ASP A 152 17.07 2.48 8.08
C ASP A 152 16.43 1.20 7.56
N GLY A 153 16.57 0.95 6.27
CA GLY A 153 16.03 -0.21 5.59
C GLY A 153 14.56 -0.12 5.18
N ALA A 154 13.93 1.06 5.20
CA ALA A 154 12.58 1.26 4.65
C ALA A 154 12.47 0.86 3.18
N ARG A 155 11.30 0.35 2.77
CA ARG A 155 11.03 -0.10 1.39
C ARG A 155 9.77 0.56 0.84
N PHE A 156 9.87 1.01 -0.39
CA PHE A 156 8.76 1.50 -1.20
C PHE A 156 8.50 0.53 -2.35
N VAL A 157 7.26 0.10 -2.52
CA VAL A 157 6.82 -0.78 -3.60
C VAL A 157 5.64 -0.14 -4.32
N SER A 158 5.72 -0.02 -5.63
CA SER A 158 4.61 0.42 -6.47
C SER A 158 4.26 -0.68 -7.46
N LEU A 159 3.01 -1.13 -7.43
CA LEU A 159 2.51 -2.09 -8.40
C LEU A 159 2.19 -1.38 -9.71
N SER A 160 2.58 -2.01 -10.81
CA SER A 160 2.20 -1.59 -12.15
C SER A 160 1.85 -2.82 -12.98
N SER A 161 1.02 -2.62 -14.02
CA SER A 161 0.78 -3.64 -15.04
C SER A 161 1.31 -3.19 -16.40
N SER A 162 1.64 -4.14 -17.24
CA SER A 162 2.06 -3.93 -18.64
C SER A 162 0.89 -4.08 -19.58
#